data_138a3a381d9e5b463d6560e10eaef168
#
_entry.id   138a3a381d9e5b463d6560e10eaef168
#
_cell.length_a   1.000
_cell.length_b   1.000
_cell.length_c   1.000
_cell.angle_alpha   90.00
_cell.angle_beta   90.00
_cell.angle_gamma   90.00
#
_symmetry.space_group_name_H-M   'P 1'
#
loop_
_entity.id
_entity.type
_entity.pdbx_description
1 polymer ?
#
loop_
_entity_poly.entity_id
_entity_poly.type
_entity_poly.pdbx_seq_one_letter_code
_entity_poly.pdbx_strand_id
1 'polypeptide(L)'
;MTGRLLAILPVFLPMTGLVLCLGLWRALIFQRVVMALVAASMLAASVLILMRTTGGEVLVARLGDWPAPVAITLVIDQTSAIMVLLNAIVAAGATVYSFGGIDRDREKSAYYALLCGLFAAVSGAFTTGDLFNMYVWFEVMLMSSFVLLGLGGRRAQIEGAIKYVTLNLISSTLFLAAIGLTYAMLGTLNMAHLGERLAAAENPGLFTPVAAIFLVAFAIKSAAFPFFFWLPASYHTPPPVISAVFAGLLTKVGVYAMLRFFTLMFPATHPDASLVFTVILWLAGLSMVTGVLAAASQMNVRKILSFHIISQIGYMLMGLGIAGTVLARGVRDGDPDGALLAAGTLAMTGTIFYILHHIVVKANLFLVAGIIERLCGTGDLAKIGGLYAARPGLSVLFLIPAFSLAGIPVLSGFWSKFVLVRAGLEAEAYWIVAVSLGVSLMTLYSMVKIWMYAFWKPLPEGAPPPDPALDTCVGSVRWQYAGSAMLACVTIAIGLLAGHAIGLAEVGSAQILSPSAYADALLNRVDGLPAPGSEVITP
;
A
#
# COMPACT_ATOMS: atom_id res chain seq x y z
N MET A 1 -4.33 -3.48 28.13
CA MET A 1 -3.75 -2.31 27.48
C MET A 1 -4.89 -1.42 27.03
N THR A 2 -4.89 -0.13 27.34
CA THR A 2 -5.96 0.79 26.93
C THR A 2 -5.96 0.97 25.41
N GLY A 3 -7.12 1.16 24.77
CA GLY A 3 -7.23 1.38 23.32
C GLY A 3 -6.37 2.56 22.83
N ARG A 4 -6.27 3.61 23.65
CA ARG A 4 -5.40 4.77 23.40
C ARG A 4 -3.92 4.40 23.25
N LEU A 5 -3.39 3.55 24.13
CA LEU A 5 -1.99 3.12 24.03
C LEU A 5 -1.76 2.28 22.77
N LEU A 6 -2.69 1.38 22.44
CA LEU A 6 -2.60 0.57 21.22
C LEU A 6 -2.58 1.43 19.96
N ALA A 7 -3.37 2.51 19.90
CA ALA A 7 -3.42 3.39 18.73
C ALA A 7 -2.10 4.15 18.47
N ILE A 8 -1.28 4.37 19.49
CA ILE A 8 0.01 5.07 19.37
C ILE A 8 1.14 4.13 18.94
N LEU A 9 1.09 2.84 19.31
CA LEU A 9 2.20 1.90 19.10
C LEU A 9 2.67 1.76 17.66
N PRO A 10 1.82 1.73 16.61
CA PRO A 10 2.26 1.58 15.23
C PRO A 10 3.24 2.66 14.76
N VAL A 11 3.13 3.86 15.32
CA VAL A 11 4.03 4.97 15.04
C VAL A 11 5.20 5.00 16.03
N PHE A 12 4.91 4.81 17.30
CA PHE A 12 5.89 4.98 18.38
C PHE A 12 7.01 3.93 18.32
N LEU A 13 6.69 2.66 18.05
CA LEU A 13 7.67 1.58 18.00
C LEU A 13 8.77 1.82 16.94
N PRO A 14 8.42 2.07 15.65
CA PRO A 14 9.45 2.33 14.67
C PRO A 14 10.13 3.70 14.85
N MET A 15 9.46 4.72 15.41
CA MET A 15 10.13 5.99 15.76
C MET A 15 11.19 5.79 16.85
N THR A 16 10.89 4.98 17.86
CA THR A 16 11.88 4.59 18.89
C THR A 16 13.06 3.86 18.24
N GLY A 17 12.78 2.94 17.30
CA GLY A 17 13.82 2.27 16.51
C GLY A 17 14.70 3.23 15.71
N LEU A 18 14.12 4.24 15.08
CA LEU A 18 14.84 5.30 14.37
C LEU A 18 15.84 6.01 15.30
N VAL A 19 15.37 6.47 16.47
CA VAL A 19 16.20 7.20 17.45
C VAL A 19 17.33 6.30 17.98
N LEU A 20 17.03 5.06 18.35
CA LEU A 20 18.02 4.10 18.84
C LEU A 20 19.06 3.75 17.78
N CYS A 21 18.66 3.52 16.53
CA CYS A 21 19.59 3.23 15.43
C CYS A 21 20.49 4.43 15.11
N LEU A 22 19.99 5.66 15.20
CA LEU A 22 20.80 6.87 15.06
C LEU A 22 21.80 7.04 16.23
N GLY A 23 21.36 6.83 17.47
CA GLY A 23 22.23 6.88 18.63
C GLY A 23 23.34 5.81 18.62
N LEU A 24 23.04 4.63 18.05
CA LEU A 24 23.94 3.49 17.93
C LEU A 24 24.58 3.36 16.54
N TRP A 25 24.71 4.45 15.82
CA TRP A 25 25.07 4.45 14.39
C TRP A 25 26.37 3.74 14.03
N ARG A 26 27.32 3.61 14.96
CA ARG A 26 28.59 2.89 14.79
C ARG A 26 28.51 1.40 15.16
N ALA A 27 27.45 0.98 15.82
CA ALA A 27 27.31 -0.36 16.40
C ALA A 27 26.32 -1.21 15.57
N LEU A 28 26.74 -1.69 14.39
CA LEU A 28 25.88 -2.38 13.43
C LEU A 28 25.14 -3.59 14.01
N ILE A 29 25.77 -4.38 14.88
CA ILE A 29 25.12 -5.55 15.51
C ILE A 29 23.92 -5.08 16.35
N PHE A 30 24.09 -4.01 17.13
CA PHE A 30 22.99 -3.45 17.93
C PHE A 30 21.88 -2.89 17.05
N GLN A 31 22.19 -2.21 15.93
CA GLN A 31 21.18 -1.74 15.00
C GLN A 31 20.35 -2.91 14.40
N ARG A 32 21.00 -4.04 14.06
CA ARG A 32 20.31 -5.25 13.60
C ARG A 32 19.38 -5.81 14.68
N VAL A 33 19.84 -5.86 15.93
CA VAL A 33 19.02 -6.32 17.07
C VAL A 33 17.84 -5.37 17.31
N VAL A 34 18.09 -4.06 17.35
CA VAL A 34 17.04 -3.03 17.49
C VAL A 34 15.98 -3.20 16.38
N MET A 35 16.43 -3.32 15.13
CA MET A 35 15.51 -3.48 14.01
C MET A 35 14.67 -4.76 14.10
N ALA A 36 15.28 -5.88 14.54
CA ALA A 36 14.56 -7.15 14.76
C ALA A 36 13.51 -7.01 15.88
N LEU A 37 13.87 -6.36 16.99
CA LEU A 37 12.95 -6.11 18.10
C LEU A 37 11.81 -5.18 17.70
N VAL A 38 12.10 -4.12 16.95
CA VAL A 38 11.08 -3.21 16.40
C VAL A 38 10.13 -3.96 15.47
N ALA A 39 10.63 -4.74 14.53
CA ALA A 39 9.78 -5.51 13.62
C ALA A 39 8.91 -6.54 14.35
N ALA A 40 9.44 -7.24 15.34
CA ALA A 40 8.70 -8.19 16.17
C ALA A 40 7.63 -7.49 17.03
N SER A 41 7.96 -6.36 17.64
CA SER A 41 7.02 -5.59 18.46
C SER A 41 5.93 -4.92 17.62
N MET A 42 6.25 -4.42 16.41
CA MET A 42 5.26 -3.95 15.44
C MET A 42 4.28 -5.06 15.06
N LEU A 43 4.77 -6.27 14.79
CA LEU A 43 3.94 -7.41 14.45
C LEU A 43 3.02 -7.80 15.62
N ALA A 44 3.56 -7.90 16.83
CA ALA A 44 2.76 -8.21 18.02
C ALA A 44 1.68 -7.14 18.30
N ALA A 45 2.04 -5.86 18.21
CA ALA A 45 1.10 -4.75 18.41
C ALA A 45 0.01 -4.75 17.32
N SER A 46 0.35 -4.97 16.06
CA SER A 46 -0.61 -4.97 14.96
C SER A 46 -1.59 -6.14 15.03
N VAL A 47 -1.15 -7.32 15.49
CA VAL A 47 -2.05 -8.46 15.75
C VAL A 47 -3.05 -8.13 16.88
N LEU A 48 -2.58 -7.54 17.97
CA LEU A 48 -3.46 -7.11 19.08
C LEU A 48 -4.47 -6.04 18.63
N ILE A 49 -4.05 -5.10 17.81
CA ILE A 49 -4.91 -4.07 17.22
C ILE A 49 -5.98 -4.74 16.34
N LEU A 50 -5.59 -5.63 15.43
CA LEU A 50 -6.53 -6.33 14.56
C LEU A 50 -7.57 -7.13 15.35
N MET A 51 -7.14 -7.84 16.41
CA MET A 51 -8.06 -8.59 17.28
C MET A 51 -9.10 -7.71 17.98
N ARG A 52 -8.73 -6.47 18.31
CA ARG A 52 -9.65 -5.50 18.93
C ARG A 52 -10.64 -4.93 17.93
N THR A 53 -10.15 -4.56 16.75
CA THR A 53 -10.98 -3.90 15.72
C THR A 53 -11.91 -4.87 14.98
N THR A 54 -11.66 -6.17 15.00
CA THR A 54 -12.51 -7.19 14.34
C THR A 54 -13.96 -7.20 14.88
N GLY A 55 -14.17 -6.75 16.14
CA GLY A 55 -15.51 -6.55 16.72
C GLY A 55 -16.17 -5.21 16.36
N GLY A 56 -15.58 -4.42 15.46
CA GLY A 56 -16.09 -3.09 15.10
C GLY A 56 -15.57 -1.95 15.99
N GLU A 57 -14.73 -2.23 16.99
CA GLU A 57 -14.12 -1.20 17.86
C GLU A 57 -13.22 -0.28 17.04
N VAL A 58 -13.34 1.03 17.24
CA VAL A 58 -12.45 2.06 16.68
C VAL A 58 -11.53 2.55 17.79
N LEU A 59 -10.22 2.38 17.61
CA LEU A 59 -9.22 2.82 18.59
C LEU A 59 -8.82 4.25 18.30
N VAL A 60 -8.83 5.12 19.33
CA VAL A 60 -8.52 6.54 19.19
C VAL A 60 -7.48 6.97 20.21
N ALA A 61 -6.51 7.78 19.75
CA ALA A 61 -5.56 8.48 20.60
C ALA A 61 -5.46 9.95 20.18
N ARG A 62 -5.84 10.86 21.08
CA ARG A 62 -5.68 12.30 20.88
C ARG A 62 -4.34 12.73 21.43
N LEU A 63 -3.56 13.43 20.61
CA LEU A 63 -2.26 13.96 21.02
C LEU A 63 -2.47 15.26 21.79
N GLY A 64 -1.93 15.32 23.01
CA GLY A 64 -2.05 16.49 23.90
C GLY A 64 -3.42 16.65 24.57
N ASP A 65 -4.34 15.70 24.44
CA ASP A 65 -5.72 15.73 25.00
C ASP A 65 -6.59 16.93 24.56
N TRP A 66 -6.21 17.63 23.50
CA TRP A 66 -7.04 18.68 22.93
C TRP A 66 -8.31 18.09 22.31
N PRO A 67 -9.44 18.81 22.34
CA PRO A 67 -10.66 18.35 21.71
C PRO A 67 -10.55 18.35 20.18
N ALA A 68 -11.31 17.46 19.53
CA ALA A 68 -11.53 17.56 18.09
C ALA A 68 -12.32 18.87 17.79
N PRO A 69 -12.11 19.56 16.67
CA PRO A 69 -11.25 19.18 15.54
C PRO A 69 -9.79 19.70 15.61
N VAL A 70 -9.37 20.28 16.75
CA VAL A 70 -8.07 20.93 16.89
C VAL A 70 -6.93 19.91 17.11
N ALA A 71 -7.20 18.81 17.80
CA ALA A 71 -6.19 17.81 18.11
C ALA A 71 -5.79 16.99 16.87
N ILE A 72 -4.48 16.73 16.74
CA ILE A 72 -4.01 15.62 15.91
C ILE A 72 -4.46 14.31 16.56
N THR A 73 -5.27 13.54 15.84
CA THR A 73 -5.86 12.31 16.33
C THR A 73 -5.35 11.13 15.51
N LEU A 74 -4.91 10.08 16.21
CA LEU A 74 -4.66 8.78 15.61
C LEU A 74 -5.92 7.93 15.78
N VAL A 75 -6.40 7.38 14.68
CA VAL A 75 -7.63 6.58 14.62
C VAL A 75 -7.36 5.28 13.89
N ILE A 76 -7.71 4.17 14.49
CA ILE A 76 -7.54 2.86 13.91
C ILE A 76 -8.89 2.14 13.88
N ASP A 77 -9.48 2.09 12.70
CA ASP A 77 -10.59 1.21 12.36
C ASP A 77 -10.07 -0.11 11.79
N GLN A 78 -10.95 -0.99 11.37
CA GLN A 78 -10.57 -2.28 10.80
C GLN A 78 -9.67 -2.17 9.56
N THR A 79 -9.93 -1.20 8.68
CA THR A 79 -9.10 -0.99 7.49
C THR A 79 -7.70 -0.51 7.86
N SER A 80 -7.59 0.47 8.77
CA SER A 80 -6.29 0.91 9.31
C SER A 80 -5.54 -0.22 9.99
N ALA A 81 -6.23 -1.07 10.76
CA ALA A 81 -5.64 -2.22 11.45
C ALA A 81 -5.05 -3.22 10.46
N ILE A 82 -5.76 -3.54 9.37
CA ILE A 82 -5.25 -4.37 8.27
C ILE A 82 -3.98 -3.76 7.67
N MET A 83 -4.00 -2.46 7.38
CA MET A 83 -2.85 -1.76 6.76
C MET A 83 -1.63 -1.72 7.69
N VAL A 84 -1.84 -1.51 8.98
CA VAL A 84 -0.77 -1.53 10.01
C VAL A 84 -0.18 -2.94 10.15
N LEU A 85 -1.01 -3.98 10.13
CA LEU A 85 -0.53 -5.37 10.14
C LEU A 85 0.32 -5.68 8.91
N LEU A 86 -0.10 -5.26 7.72
CA LEU A 86 0.64 -5.44 6.49
C LEU A 86 1.99 -4.71 6.50
N ASN A 87 2.02 -3.49 7.06
CA ASN A 87 3.27 -2.76 7.28
C ASN A 87 4.23 -3.56 8.18
N ALA A 88 3.73 -4.13 9.28
CA ALA A 88 4.53 -4.94 10.21
C ALA A 88 5.02 -6.26 9.57
N ILE A 89 4.20 -6.94 8.76
CA ILE A 89 4.57 -8.16 8.03
C ILE A 89 5.71 -7.86 7.03
N VAL A 90 5.59 -6.78 6.26
CA VAL A 90 6.64 -6.37 5.31
C VAL A 90 7.90 -5.94 6.07
N ALA A 91 7.77 -5.22 7.18
CA ALA A 91 8.89 -4.83 8.04
C ALA A 91 9.65 -6.06 8.55
N ALA A 92 8.96 -7.09 9.03
CA ALA A 92 9.57 -8.32 9.50
C ALA A 92 10.30 -9.08 8.37
N GLY A 93 9.65 -9.27 7.20
CA GLY A 93 10.26 -9.94 6.05
C GLY A 93 11.49 -9.19 5.50
N ALA A 94 11.37 -7.85 5.38
CA ALA A 94 12.47 -7.01 4.93
C ALA A 94 13.65 -7.00 5.93
N THR A 95 13.37 -7.01 7.23
CA THR A 95 14.40 -7.06 8.28
C THR A 95 15.20 -8.35 8.19
N VAL A 96 14.53 -9.50 8.15
CA VAL A 96 15.20 -10.80 8.03
C VAL A 96 16.01 -10.89 6.74
N TYR A 97 15.45 -10.46 5.62
CA TYR A 97 16.14 -10.42 4.33
C TYR A 97 17.40 -9.53 4.38
N SER A 98 17.33 -8.38 5.07
CA SER A 98 18.41 -7.40 5.13
C SER A 98 19.69 -7.95 5.78
N PHE A 99 19.58 -8.91 6.72
CA PHE A 99 20.76 -9.51 7.38
C PHE A 99 21.72 -10.21 6.42
N GLY A 100 21.24 -10.59 5.24
CA GLY A 100 22.08 -11.15 4.18
C GLY A 100 22.02 -10.38 2.86
N GLY A 101 21.10 -9.42 2.72
CA GLY A 101 20.78 -8.75 1.46
C GLY A 101 21.35 -7.34 1.28
N ILE A 102 21.90 -6.75 2.35
CA ILE A 102 22.50 -5.41 2.34
C ILE A 102 24.01 -5.53 2.60
N ASP A 103 24.79 -4.76 1.86
CA ASP A 103 26.23 -4.64 2.08
C ASP A 103 26.55 -3.74 3.29
N ARG A 104 27.74 -3.98 3.88
CA ARG A 104 28.18 -3.30 5.10
C ARG A 104 28.29 -1.77 4.95
N ASP A 105 28.62 -1.27 3.77
CA ASP A 105 28.81 0.17 3.58
C ASP A 105 27.46 0.90 3.61
N ARG A 106 26.42 0.29 3.04
CA ARG A 106 25.04 0.80 3.15
C ARG A 106 24.49 0.67 4.56
N GLU A 107 24.77 -0.43 5.26
CA GLU A 107 24.37 -0.56 6.67
C GLU A 107 24.95 0.57 7.55
N LYS A 108 26.23 0.93 7.33
CA LYS A 108 26.89 2.05 8.03
C LYS A 108 26.31 3.42 7.69
N SER A 109 25.58 3.54 6.59
CA SER A 109 24.99 4.79 6.10
C SER A 109 23.54 4.99 6.58
N ALA A 110 23.26 4.72 7.84
CA ALA A 110 21.96 4.89 8.50
C ALA A 110 20.80 4.05 7.91
N TYR A 111 21.09 2.95 7.22
CA TYR A 111 20.09 2.11 6.56
C TYR A 111 18.94 1.71 7.49
N TYR A 112 19.23 1.15 8.67
CA TYR A 112 18.20 0.70 9.61
C TYR A 112 17.40 1.85 10.22
N ALA A 113 18.03 2.98 10.49
CA ALA A 113 17.35 4.18 10.96
C ALA A 113 16.35 4.71 9.93
N LEU A 114 16.77 4.83 8.67
CA LEU A 114 15.92 5.27 7.56
C LEU A 114 14.75 4.30 7.32
N LEU A 115 15.01 2.99 7.46
CA LEU A 115 13.98 1.98 7.31
C LEU A 115 12.94 2.06 8.44
N CYS A 116 13.38 2.28 9.69
CA CYS A 116 12.48 2.56 10.82
C CYS A 116 11.66 3.84 10.58
N GLY A 117 12.28 4.92 10.11
CA GLY A 117 11.60 6.17 9.76
C GLY A 117 10.53 5.96 8.68
N LEU A 118 10.83 5.13 7.68
CA LEU A 118 9.88 4.78 6.62
C LEU A 118 8.68 4.00 7.18
N PHE A 119 8.89 2.99 8.02
CA PHE A 119 7.80 2.23 8.63
C PHE A 119 6.96 3.07 9.59
N ALA A 120 7.58 4.01 10.31
CA ALA A 120 6.87 4.97 11.14
C ALA A 120 5.95 5.87 10.30
N ALA A 121 6.48 6.42 9.20
CA ALA A 121 5.73 7.29 8.30
C ALA A 121 4.54 6.56 7.65
N VAL A 122 4.74 5.32 7.20
CA VAL A 122 3.69 4.47 6.63
C VAL A 122 2.61 4.17 7.69
N SER A 123 3.01 3.80 8.91
CA SER A 123 2.05 3.60 10.01
C SER A 123 1.28 4.87 10.35
N GLY A 124 1.96 6.03 10.41
CA GLY A 124 1.34 7.32 10.68
C GLY A 124 0.31 7.70 9.62
N ALA A 125 0.62 7.49 8.33
CA ALA A 125 -0.32 7.74 7.25
C ALA A 125 -1.57 6.83 7.33
N PHE A 126 -1.43 5.58 7.79
CA PHE A 126 -2.55 4.64 7.93
C PHE A 126 -3.40 4.87 9.19
N THR A 127 -2.89 5.60 10.16
CA THR A 127 -3.57 5.79 11.46
C THR A 127 -4.03 7.22 11.72
N THR A 128 -3.68 8.18 10.89
CA THR A 128 -4.08 9.57 11.10
C THR A 128 -5.56 9.82 10.78
N GLY A 129 -6.22 10.61 11.61
CA GLY A 129 -7.57 11.14 11.40
C GLY A 129 -7.60 12.60 10.94
N ASP A 130 -6.46 13.15 10.52
CA ASP A 130 -6.30 14.56 10.11
C ASP A 130 -5.54 14.67 8.79
N LEU A 131 -6.03 15.51 7.85
CA LEU A 131 -5.45 15.68 6.52
C LEU A 131 -4.07 16.32 6.53
N PHE A 132 -3.84 17.30 7.40
CA PHE A 132 -2.53 17.94 7.49
C PHE A 132 -1.50 16.98 8.09
N ASN A 133 -1.89 16.22 9.10
CA ASN A 133 -1.02 15.21 9.67
C ASN A 133 -0.75 14.07 8.65
N MET A 134 -1.69 13.72 7.77
CA MET A 134 -1.44 12.80 6.66
C MET A 134 -0.38 13.35 5.69
N TYR A 135 -0.45 14.65 5.38
CA TYR A 135 0.56 15.32 4.58
C TYR A 135 1.94 15.23 5.24
N VAL A 136 2.05 15.51 6.54
CA VAL A 136 3.33 15.41 7.27
C VAL A 136 3.90 13.99 7.19
N TRP A 137 3.08 12.95 7.37
CA TRP A 137 3.55 11.57 7.21
C TRP A 137 3.99 11.25 5.78
N PHE A 138 3.34 11.82 4.78
CA PHE A 138 3.78 11.69 3.38
C PHE A 138 5.15 12.33 3.15
N GLU A 139 5.45 13.45 3.79
CA GLU A 139 6.77 14.11 3.70
C GLU A 139 7.85 13.29 4.42
N VAL A 140 7.58 12.78 5.62
CA VAL A 140 8.51 11.89 6.33
C VAL A 140 8.79 10.62 5.50
N MET A 141 7.75 10.06 4.88
CA MET A 141 7.86 8.91 3.97
C MET A 141 8.71 9.26 2.74
N LEU A 142 8.51 10.44 2.14
CA LEU A 142 9.27 10.90 0.97
C LEU A 142 10.75 11.08 1.32
N MET A 143 11.06 11.76 2.43
CA MET A 143 12.44 11.98 2.87
C MET A 143 13.17 10.67 3.16
N SER A 144 12.57 9.77 3.94
CA SER A 144 13.16 8.47 4.27
C SER A 144 13.38 7.61 3.01
N SER A 145 12.39 7.57 2.11
CA SER A 145 12.48 6.77 0.89
C SER A 145 13.46 7.35 -0.14
N PHE A 146 13.54 8.66 -0.25
CA PHE A 146 14.49 9.33 -1.15
C PHE A 146 15.94 9.00 -0.78
N VAL A 147 16.28 9.12 0.51
CA VAL A 147 17.63 8.79 0.97
C VAL A 147 17.93 7.30 0.76
N LEU A 148 16.96 6.40 1.05
CA LEU A 148 17.09 4.96 0.80
C LEU A 148 17.30 4.64 -0.69
N LEU A 149 16.63 5.34 -1.61
CA LEU A 149 16.84 5.19 -3.06
C LEU A 149 18.27 5.55 -3.48
N GLY A 150 18.76 6.67 -2.97
CA GLY A 150 20.10 7.18 -3.28
C GLY A 150 21.24 6.44 -2.58
N LEU A 151 20.91 5.56 -1.62
CA LEU A 151 21.90 4.90 -0.75
C LEU A 151 22.86 4.01 -1.55
N GLY A 152 24.12 4.39 -1.60
CA GLY A 152 25.17 3.74 -2.38
C GLY A 152 25.68 4.53 -3.58
N GLY A 153 25.06 5.65 -3.94
CA GLY A 153 25.59 6.69 -4.84
C GLY A 153 25.83 6.26 -6.29
N ARG A 154 25.30 5.11 -6.74
CA ARG A 154 25.45 4.68 -8.13
C ARG A 154 24.66 5.61 -9.06
N ARG A 155 25.21 5.96 -10.22
CA ARG A 155 24.59 6.89 -11.20
C ARG A 155 23.12 6.55 -11.48
N ALA A 156 22.79 5.29 -11.72
CA ALA A 156 21.43 4.86 -11.98
C ALA A 156 20.50 5.06 -10.77
N GLN A 157 21.02 4.89 -9.54
CA GLN A 157 20.24 5.12 -8.31
C GLN A 157 19.95 6.61 -8.12
N ILE A 158 20.95 7.47 -8.34
CA ILE A 158 20.80 8.94 -8.23
C ILE A 158 19.80 9.43 -9.28
N GLU A 159 19.91 8.98 -10.53
CA GLU A 159 18.96 9.31 -11.60
C GLU A 159 17.53 8.88 -11.25
N GLY A 160 17.36 7.65 -10.77
CA GLY A 160 16.06 7.14 -10.31
C GLY A 160 15.51 7.94 -9.12
N ALA A 161 16.37 8.30 -8.16
CA ALA A 161 16.00 9.08 -6.99
C ALA A 161 15.56 10.51 -7.36
N ILE A 162 16.22 11.16 -8.32
CA ILE A 162 15.84 12.49 -8.81
C ILE A 162 14.44 12.42 -9.46
N LYS A 163 14.20 11.46 -10.35
CA LYS A 163 12.88 11.27 -11.00
C LYS A 163 11.79 11.01 -9.96
N TYR A 164 12.08 10.19 -8.95
CA TYR A 164 11.18 9.90 -7.84
C TYR A 164 10.82 11.17 -7.06
N VAL A 165 11.81 11.92 -6.59
CA VAL A 165 11.61 13.13 -5.77
C VAL A 165 10.87 14.19 -6.56
N THR A 166 11.25 14.48 -7.79
CA THR A 166 10.64 15.54 -8.60
C THR A 166 9.12 15.37 -8.70
N LEU A 167 8.64 14.20 -9.11
CA LEU A 167 7.19 13.97 -9.24
C LEU A 167 6.48 13.90 -7.89
N ASN A 168 7.12 13.30 -6.88
CA ASN A 168 6.53 13.24 -5.55
C ASN A 168 6.48 14.59 -4.85
N LEU A 169 7.42 15.51 -5.08
CA LEU A 169 7.34 16.90 -4.61
C LEU A 169 6.19 17.68 -5.27
N ILE A 170 5.98 17.49 -6.59
CA ILE A 170 4.79 18.06 -7.27
C ILE A 170 3.51 17.57 -6.61
N SER A 171 3.41 16.27 -6.35
CA SER A 171 2.28 15.71 -5.61
C SER A 171 2.09 16.34 -4.24
N SER A 172 3.18 16.49 -3.48
CA SER A 172 3.14 17.11 -2.14
C SER A 172 2.71 18.58 -2.19
N THR A 173 3.18 19.34 -3.18
CA THR A 173 2.76 20.73 -3.40
C THR A 173 1.26 20.83 -3.72
N LEU A 174 0.76 19.96 -4.61
CA LEU A 174 -0.68 19.89 -4.92
C LEU A 174 -1.50 19.48 -3.69
N PHE A 175 -1.02 18.52 -2.92
CA PHE A 175 -1.69 18.08 -1.70
C PHE A 175 -1.76 19.23 -0.67
N LEU A 176 -0.67 19.95 -0.44
CA LEU A 176 -0.65 21.08 0.48
C LEU A 176 -1.55 22.23 0.01
N ALA A 177 -1.57 22.52 -1.29
CA ALA A 177 -2.48 23.51 -1.86
C ALA A 177 -3.95 23.12 -1.65
N ALA A 178 -4.30 21.84 -1.90
CA ALA A 178 -5.65 21.33 -1.67
C ALA A 178 -6.04 21.39 -0.19
N ILE A 179 -5.12 21.10 0.74
CA ILE A 179 -5.32 21.28 2.20
C ILE A 179 -5.62 22.73 2.54
N GLY A 180 -4.85 23.67 2.01
CA GLY A 180 -5.08 25.11 2.25
C GLY A 180 -6.44 25.58 1.76
N LEU A 181 -6.85 25.16 0.55
CA LEU A 181 -8.18 25.46 0.00
C LEU A 181 -9.29 24.80 0.84
N THR A 182 -9.10 23.55 1.26
CA THR A 182 -10.05 22.84 2.14
C THR A 182 -10.26 23.59 3.45
N TYR A 183 -9.17 24.01 4.09
CA TYR A 183 -9.25 24.77 5.33
C TYR A 183 -9.93 26.12 5.15
N ALA A 184 -9.63 26.83 4.06
CA ALA A 184 -10.27 28.11 3.74
C ALA A 184 -11.79 27.97 3.50
N MET A 185 -12.24 26.85 2.90
CA MET A 185 -13.65 26.60 2.58
C MET A 185 -14.45 26.03 3.75
N LEU A 186 -13.86 25.09 4.51
CA LEU A 186 -14.57 24.29 5.51
C LEU A 186 -14.13 24.56 6.96
N GLY A 187 -13.04 25.31 7.19
CA GLY A 187 -12.55 25.70 8.51
C GLY A 187 -11.98 24.57 9.36
N THR A 188 -11.76 23.37 8.77
CA THR A 188 -11.25 22.20 9.50
C THR A 188 -10.42 21.29 8.60
N LEU A 189 -9.53 20.49 9.20
CA LEU A 189 -8.75 19.43 8.51
C LEU A 189 -8.95 18.06 9.15
N ASN A 190 -9.76 17.99 10.21
CA ASN A 190 -10.18 16.71 10.80
C ASN A 190 -11.07 15.96 9.81
N MET A 191 -10.71 14.72 9.46
CA MET A 191 -11.35 13.97 8.38
C MET A 191 -12.84 13.70 8.59
N ALA A 192 -13.28 13.42 9.84
CA ALA A 192 -14.69 13.21 10.13
C ALA A 192 -15.48 14.52 10.06
N HIS A 193 -14.96 15.59 10.65
CA HIS A 193 -15.59 16.89 10.64
C HIS A 193 -15.69 17.49 9.23
N LEU A 194 -14.71 17.19 8.35
CA LEU A 194 -14.75 17.60 6.93
C LEU A 194 -15.96 17.03 6.19
N GLY A 195 -16.23 15.73 6.36
CA GLY A 195 -17.40 15.09 5.74
C GLY A 195 -18.71 15.75 6.17
N GLU A 196 -18.86 16.05 7.46
CA GLU A 196 -20.05 16.76 8.00
C GLU A 196 -20.17 18.19 7.49
N ARG A 197 -19.07 18.95 7.49
CA ARG A 197 -19.05 20.34 7.00
C ARG A 197 -19.34 20.40 5.51
N LEU A 198 -18.82 19.46 4.71
CA LEU A 198 -19.11 19.41 3.29
C LEU A 198 -20.58 19.04 3.02
N ALA A 199 -21.14 18.10 3.79
CA ALA A 199 -22.56 17.73 3.68
C ALA A 199 -23.51 18.87 4.07
N ALA A 200 -23.09 19.76 5.00
CA ALA A 200 -23.85 20.91 5.45
C ALA A 200 -23.60 22.19 4.62
N ALA A 201 -22.69 22.15 3.63
CA ALA A 201 -22.34 23.32 2.84
C ALA A 201 -23.48 23.73 1.91
N GLU A 202 -23.74 25.04 1.78
CA GLU A 202 -24.79 25.57 0.87
C GLU A 202 -24.52 25.20 -0.60
N ASN A 203 -23.25 25.20 -1.02
CA ASN A 203 -22.82 24.92 -2.38
C ASN A 203 -21.70 23.86 -2.39
N PRO A 204 -21.99 22.58 -2.10
CA PRO A 204 -20.98 21.53 -2.02
C PRO A 204 -20.21 21.33 -3.34
N GLY A 205 -20.82 21.60 -4.50
CA GLY A 205 -20.20 21.50 -5.82
C GLY A 205 -18.93 22.37 -5.98
N LEU A 206 -18.80 23.46 -5.22
CA LEU A 206 -17.58 24.28 -5.23
C LEU A 206 -16.35 23.52 -4.68
N PHE A 207 -16.56 22.41 -3.99
CA PHE A 207 -15.47 21.56 -3.49
C PHE A 207 -14.94 20.57 -4.56
N THR A 208 -15.64 20.33 -5.64
CA THR A 208 -15.23 19.39 -6.71
C THR A 208 -13.87 19.72 -7.32
N PRO A 209 -13.51 20.98 -7.64
CA PRO A 209 -12.15 21.31 -8.09
C PRO A 209 -11.07 20.97 -7.06
N VAL A 210 -11.34 21.15 -5.78
CA VAL A 210 -10.41 20.79 -4.70
C VAL A 210 -10.26 19.28 -4.61
N ALA A 211 -11.36 18.52 -4.71
CA ALA A 211 -11.34 17.06 -4.78
C ALA A 211 -10.54 16.56 -6.00
N ALA A 212 -10.61 17.25 -7.14
CA ALA A 212 -9.81 16.93 -8.32
C ALA A 212 -8.30 17.14 -8.06
N ILE A 213 -7.89 18.18 -7.33
CA ILE A 213 -6.48 18.38 -6.95
C ILE A 213 -6.02 17.24 -6.03
N PHE A 214 -6.82 16.83 -5.04
CA PHE A 214 -6.53 15.67 -4.20
C PHE A 214 -6.38 14.39 -5.04
N LEU A 215 -7.30 14.16 -5.99
CA LEU A 215 -7.23 13.00 -6.88
C LEU A 215 -5.92 12.97 -7.66
N VAL A 216 -5.49 14.08 -8.24
CA VAL A 216 -4.20 14.18 -8.97
C VAL A 216 -3.03 13.95 -8.02
N ALA A 217 -3.01 14.57 -6.85
CA ALA A 217 -1.95 14.41 -5.86
C ALA A 217 -1.79 12.94 -5.44
N PHE A 218 -2.89 12.28 -5.11
CA PHE A 218 -2.88 10.87 -4.72
C PHE A 218 -2.62 9.93 -5.91
N ALA A 219 -3.05 10.27 -7.13
CA ALA A 219 -2.73 9.53 -8.34
C ALA A 219 -1.22 9.53 -8.63
N ILE A 220 -0.54 10.66 -8.43
CA ILE A 220 0.93 10.72 -8.52
C ILE A 220 1.56 9.81 -7.45
N LYS A 221 1.14 9.90 -6.18
CA LYS A 221 1.69 9.09 -5.06
C LYS A 221 1.46 7.60 -5.25
N SER A 222 0.31 7.20 -5.79
CA SER A 222 0.01 5.80 -6.08
C SER A 222 0.62 5.29 -7.38
N ALA A 223 1.17 6.18 -8.21
CA ALA A 223 1.61 5.90 -9.58
C ALA A 223 0.48 5.37 -10.49
N ALA A 224 -0.71 5.94 -10.37
CA ALA A 224 -1.81 5.69 -11.28
C ALA A 224 -1.58 6.39 -12.63
N PHE A 225 -2.25 5.93 -13.69
CA PHE A 225 -2.24 6.60 -14.99
C PHE A 225 -2.78 8.04 -14.85
N PRO A 226 -2.18 9.02 -15.54
CA PRO A 226 -0.99 8.97 -16.40
C PRO A 226 0.33 9.22 -15.65
N PHE A 227 0.35 9.33 -14.34
CA PHE A 227 1.44 9.86 -13.52
C PHE A 227 2.45 8.79 -13.04
N PHE A 228 2.53 7.64 -13.66
CA PHE A 228 3.29 6.48 -13.18
C PHE A 228 4.78 6.47 -13.55
N PHE A 229 5.28 7.36 -14.42
CA PHE A 229 6.61 7.26 -15.03
C PHE A 229 7.78 7.20 -14.04
N TRP A 230 7.64 7.80 -12.88
CA TRP A 230 8.67 7.81 -11.85
C TRP A 230 8.93 6.41 -11.25
N LEU A 231 7.89 5.57 -11.18
CA LEU A 231 7.96 4.28 -10.48
C LEU A 231 8.86 3.26 -11.23
N PRO A 232 8.66 2.96 -12.53
CA PRO A 232 9.56 2.04 -13.23
C PRO A 232 10.98 2.59 -13.38
N ALA A 233 11.14 3.92 -13.40
CA ALA A 233 12.46 4.57 -13.49
C ALA A 233 13.27 4.45 -12.18
N SER A 234 12.62 4.34 -11.02
CA SER A 234 13.27 4.35 -9.72
C SER A 234 13.35 2.97 -9.05
N TYR A 235 12.29 2.14 -9.11
CA TYR A 235 12.18 0.93 -8.27
C TYR A 235 13.09 -0.24 -8.68
N HIS A 236 13.67 -0.22 -9.87
CA HIS A 236 14.61 -1.27 -10.29
C HIS A 236 16.08 -0.95 -9.96
N THR A 237 16.38 0.24 -9.42
CA THR A 237 17.76 0.71 -9.22
C THR A 237 18.32 0.48 -7.81
N PRO A 238 17.55 0.59 -6.71
CA PRO A 238 18.08 0.43 -5.35
C PRO A 238 18.28 -1.05 -4.98
N PRO A 239 18.90 -1.34 -3.83
CA PRO A 239 18.95 -2.70 -3.31
C PRO A 239 17.58 -3.38 -3.29
N PRO A 240 17.50 -4.69 -3.60
CA PRO A 240 16.23 -5.40 -3.76
C PRO A 240 15.27 -5.30 -2.58
N VAL A 241 15.78 -5.30 -1.36
CA VAL A 241 14.96 -5.16 -0.15
C VAL A 241 14.28 -3.78 -0.06
N ILE A 242 14.99 -2.71 -0.47
CA ILE A 242 14.41 -1.36 -0.53
C ILE A 242 13.30 -1.33 -1.59
N SER A 243 13.56 -1.90 -2.78
CA SER A 243 12.54 -2.05 -3.82
C SER A 243 11.32 -2.85 -3.33
N ALA A 244 11.53 -3.90 -2.53
CA ALA A 244 10.46 -4.73 -1.99
C ALA A 244 9.55 -3.95 -1.02
N VAL A 245 10.14 -3.20 -0.09
CA VAL A 245 9.40 -2.33 0.85
C VAL A 245 8.60 -1.27 0.08
N PHE A 246 9.23 -0.63 -0.91
CA PHE A 246 8.57 0.41 -1.71
C PHE A 246 7.43 -0.17 -2.56
N ALA A 247 7.67 -1.27 -3.23
CA ALA A 247 6.67 -1.96 -4.05
C ALA A 247 5.50 -2.50 -3.23
N GLY A 248 5.78 -2.96 -2.02
CA GLY A 248 4.76 -3.41 -1.07
C GLY A 248 3.92 -2.24 -0.54
N LEU A 249 4.52 -1.17 -0.05
CA LEU A 249 3.87 -0.19 0.83
C LEU A 249 3.62 1.17 0.19
N LEU A 250 4.63 1.85 -0.39
CA LEU A 250 4.56 3.28 -0.69
C LEU A 250 3.39 3.68 -1.58
N THR A 251 3.19 2.98 -2.68
CA THR A 251 2.08 3.27 -3.59
C THR A 251 0.72 3.00 -2.95
N LYS A 252 0.64 2.07 -1.98
CA LYS A 252 -0.61 1.76 -1.27
C LYS A 252 -0.98 2.79 -0.23
N VAL A 253 -0.02 3.56 0.28
CA VAL A 253 -0.32 4.76 1.08
C VAL A 253 -1.11 5.76 0.24
N GLY A 254 -0.74 5.98 -1.04
CA GLY A 254 -1.51 6.82 -1.96
C GLY A 254 -2.92 6.27 -2.26
N VAL A 255 -3.04 4.96 -2.48
CA VAL A 255 -4.34 4.30 -2.67
C VAL A 255 -5.20 4.40 -1.40
N TYR A 256 -4.61 4.16 -0.23
CA TYR A 256 -5.31 4.31 1.05
C TYR A 256 -5.81 5.75 1.28
N ALA A 257 -5.01 6.75 0.94
CA ALA A 257 -5.44 8.15 1.00
C ALA A 257 -6.63 8.43 0.07
N MET A 258 -6.63 7.86 -1.16
CA MET A 258 -7.80 7.94 -2.05
C MET A 258 -9.03 7.26 -1.42
N LEU A 259 -8.88 6.06 -0.85
CA LEU A 259 -9.97 5.38 -0.17
C LEU A 259 -10.56 6.27 0.92
N ARG A 260 -9.73 6.78 1.83
CA ARG A 260 -10.18 7.64 2.93
C ARG A 260 -10.82 8.93 2.45
N PHE A 261 -10.23 9.61 1.47
CA PHE A 261 -10.73 10.87 0.98
C PHE A 261 -12.09 10.69 0.28
N PHE A 262 -12.18 9.76 -0.67
CA PHE A 262 -13.36 9.58 -1.50
C PHE A 262 -14.48 8.74 -0.87
N THR A 263 -14.33 8.32 0.39
CA THR A 263 -15.44 7.69 1.14
C THR A 263 -15.85 8.53 2.34
N LEU A 264 -14.89 9.01 3.13
CA LEU A 264 -15.16 9.71 4.38
C LEU A 264 -15.37 11.22 4.19
N MET A 265 -14.54 11.86 3.34
CA MET A 265 -14.54 13.32 3.16
C MET A 265 -15.30 13.78 1.93
N PHE A 266 -15.34 12.99 0.86
CA PHE A 266 -16.09 13.25 -0.36
C PHE A 266 -17.06 12.09 -0.61
N PRO A 267 -18.21 12.07 0.07
CA PRO A 267 -19.12 10.93 0.06
C PRO A 267 -19.90 10.78 -1.26
N ALA A 268 -20.51 9.61 -1.46
CA ALA A 268 -21.34 9.31 -2.61
C ALA A 268 -22.62 10.21 -2.71
N THR A 269 -22.98 10.87 -1.61
CA THR A 269 -24.07 11.86 -1.55
C THR A 269 -23.72 13.21 -2.18
N HIS A 270 -22.43 13.46 -2.49
CA HIS A 270 -22.00 14.70 -3.13
C HIS A 270 -22.60 14.83 -4.55
N PRO A 271 -23.07 16.02 -4.99
CA PRO A 271 -23.70 16.21 -6.31
C PRO A 271 -22.88 15.67 -7.49
N ASP A 272 -21.58 15.86 -7.45
CA ASP A 272 -20.64 15.45 -8.51
C ASP A 272 -20.00 14.07 -8.27
N ALA A 273 -20.47 13.31 -7.29
CA ALA A 273 -19.90 12.00 -6.94
C ALA A 273 -19.85 11.05 -8.15
N SER A 274 -20.95 10.97 -8.91
CA SER A 274 -21.02 10.11 -10.09
C SER A 274 -19.93 10.44 -11.12
N LEU A 275 -19.64 11.71 -11.37
CA LEU A 275 -18.58 12.16 -12.27
C LEU A 275 -17.21 11.74 -11.73
N VAL A 276 -16.91 12.06 -10.48
CA VAL A 276 -15.61 11.81 -9.86
C VAL A 276 -15.29 10.31 -9.82
N PHE A 277 -16.23 9.47 -9.39
CA PHE A 277 -16.04 8.02 -9.35
C PHE A 277 -15.95 7.40 -10.74
N THR A 278 -16.66 7.93 -11.73
CA THR A 278 -16.49 7.54 -13.13
C THR A 278 -15.08 7.85 -13.64
N VAL A 279 -14.53 9.01 -13.31
CA VAL A 279 -13.12 9.36 -13.64
C VAL A 279 -12.17 8.38 -12.97
N ILE A 280 -12.36 8.06 -11.67
CA ILE A 280 -11.54 7.07 -10.96
C ILE A 280 -11.61 5.70 -11.67
N LEU A 281 -12.79 5.29 -12.14
CA LEU A 281 -12.95 4.02 -12.85
C LEU A 281 -12.23 4.00 -14.20
N TRP A 282 -12.24 5.11 -14.95
CA TRP A 282 -11.45 5.24 -16.18
C TRP A 282 -9.93 5.22 -15.90
N LEU A 283 -9.47 5.92 -14.86
CA LEU A 283 -8.06 5.87 -14.42
C LEU A 283 -7.67 4.45 -14.03
N ALA A 284 -8.57 3.68 -13.41
CA ALA A 284 -8.37 2.28 -13.08
C ALA A 284 -8.12 1.43 -14.33
N GLY A 285 -9.00 1.52 -15.32
CA GLY A 285 -8.88 0.78 -16.58
C GLY A 285 -7.61 1.12 -17.35
N LEU A 286 -7.30 2.41 -17.48
CA LEU A 286 -6.09 2.89 -18.16
C LEU A 286 -4.81 2.45 -17.43
N SER A 287 -4.79 2.48 -16.09
CA SER A 287 -3.67 1.97 -15.30
C SER A 287 -3.47 0.47 -15.49
N MET A 288 -4.57 -0.31 -15.50
CA MET A 288 -4.51 -1.75 -15.74
C MET A 288 -3.88 -2.07 -17.10
N VAL A 289 -4.38 -1.49 -18.17
CA VAL A 289 -3.95 -1.78 -19.54
C VAL A 289 -2.52 -1.29 -19.79
N THR A 290 -2.23 -0.03 -19.50
CA THR A 290 -0.89 0.54 -19.75
C THR A 290 0.19 -0.16 -18.92
N GLY A 291 -0.10 -0.46 -17.65
CA GLY A 291 0.84 -1.15 -16.78
C GLY A 291 1.17 -2.56 -17.25
N VAL A 292 0.17 -3.36 -17.66
CA VAL A 292 0.41 -4.75 -18.07
C VAL A 292 1.09 -4.84 -19.44
N LEU A 293 0.73 -4.00 -20.41
CA LEU A 293 1.37 -3.96 -21.72
C LEU A 293 2.84 -3.53 -21.60
N ALA A 294 3.11 -2.51 -20.81
CA ALA A 294 4.46 -2.07 -20.53
C ALA A 294 5.29 -3.14 -19.80
N ALA A 295 4.69 -3.90 -18.87
CA ALA A 295 5.35 -5.03 -18.23
C ALA A 295 5.68 -6.15 -19.21
N ALA A 296 4.76 -6.48 -20.11
CA ALA A 296 4.95 -7.52 -21.13
C ALA A 296 6.10 -7.21 -22.09
N SER A 297 6.40 -5.94 -22.35
CA SER A 297 7.50 -5.50 -23.25
C SER A 297 8.89 -5.57 -22.62
N GLN A 298 9.01 -5.67 -21.28
CA GLN A 298 10.31 -5.63 -20.59
C GLN A 298 11.01 -6.99 -20.61
N MET A 299 12.37 -6.96 -20.57
CA MET A 299 13.23 -8.14 -20.46
C MET A 299 14.07 -8.15 -19.16
N ASN A 300 13.76 -7.31 -18.19
CA ASN A 300 14.40 -7.30 -16.87
C ASN A 300 13.38 -7.59 -15.79
N VAL A 301 13.68 -8.53 -14.88
CA VAL A 301 12.76 -9.02 -13.85
C VAL A 301 12.18 -7.87 -13.03
N ARG A 302 13.02 -6.99 -12.46
CA ARG A 302 12.53 -5.90 -11.61
C ARG A 302 11.76 -4.83 -12.39
N LYS A 303 12.10 -4.59 -13.67
CA LYS A 303 11.30 -3.69 -14.52
C LYS A 303 9.92 -4.26 -14.81
N ILE A 304 9.82 -5.55 -15.15
CA ILE A 304 8.52 -6.25 -15.31
C ILE A 304 7.69 -6.07 -14.03
N LEU A 305 8.27 -6.38 -12.87
CA LEU A 305 7.58 -6.26 -11.59
C LEU A 305 7.17 -4.81 -11.28
N SER A 306 7.98 -3.81 -11.64
CA SER A 306 7.66 -2.39 -11.44
C SER A 306 6.44 -1.95 -12.25
N PHE A 307 6.36 -2.29 -13.54
CA PHE A 307 5.20 -1.99 -14.37
C PHE A 307 3.94 -2.74 -13.92
N HIS A 308 4.09 -3.96 -13.39
CA HIS A 308 2.96 -4.66 -12.79
C HIS A 308 2.40 -3.98 -11.53
N ILE A 309 3.16 -3.12 -10.82
CA ILE A 309 2.58 -2.35 -9.71
C ILE A 309 1.49 -1.41 -10.26
N ILE A 310 1.77 -0.72 -11.35
CA ILE A 310 0.84 0.22 -12.00
C ILE A 310 -0.46 -0.50 -12.40
N SER A 311 -0.32 -1.64 -13.07
CA SER A 311 -1.46 -2.46 -13.47
C SER A 311 -2.31 -2.90 -12.26
N GLN A 312 -1.67 -3.30 -11.15
CA GLN A 312 -2.38 -3.80 -9.97
C GLN A 312 -3.02 -2.66 -9.15
N ILE A 313 -2.49 -1.44 -9.21
CA ILE A 313 -3.16 -0.25 -8.65
C ILE A 313 -4.48 -0.02 -9.37
N GLY A 314 -4.54 -0.25 -10.67
CA GLY A 314 -5.78 -0.21 -11.43
C GLY A 314 -6.88 -1.10 -10.84
N TYR A 315 -6.57 -2.33 -10.39
CA TYR A 315 -7.55 -3.19 -9.70
C TYR A 315 -8.04 -2.60 -8.38
N MET A 316 -7.17 -1.94 -7.61
CA MET A 316 -7.56 -1.28 -6.36
C MET A 316 -8.49 -0.10 -6.61
N LEU A 317 -8.18 0.70 -7.64
CA LEU A 317 -9.02 1.83 -8.05
C LEU A 317 -10.34 1.37 -8.71
N MET A 318 -10.35 0.21 -9.38
CA MET A 318 -11.56 -0.39 -9.95
C MET A 318 -12.62 -0.59 -8.87
N GLY A 319 -12.28 -1.19 -7.73
CA GLY A 319 -13.25 -1.41 -6.68
C GLY A 319 -13.74 -0.11 -6.03
N LEU A 320 -12.85 0.88 -5.81
CA LEU A 320 -13.26 2.21 -5.34
C LEU A 320 -14.20 2.90 -6.33
N GLY A 321 -13.86 2.87 -7.63
CA GLY A 321 -14.68 3.46 -8.68
C GLY A 321 -16.06 2.80 -8.80
N ILE A 322 -16.11 1.45 -8.76
CA ILE A 322 -17.39 0.71 -8.76
C ILE A 322 -18.21 1.07 -7.53
N ALA A 323 -17.63 0.99 -6.32
CA ALA A 323 -18.34 1.31 -5.09
C ALA A 323 -18.95 2.71 -5.12
N GLY A 324 -18.15 3.72 -5.48
CA GLY A 324 -18.64 5.09 -5.53
C GLY A 324 -19.70 5.34 -6.62
N THR A 325 -19.57 4.73 -7.81
CA THR A 325 -20.56 4.91 -8.88
C THR A 325 -21.91 4.28 -8.55
N VAL A 326 -21.93 3.06 -7.97
CA VAL A 326 -23.19 2.40 -7.60
C VAL A 326 -23.87 3.08 -6.42
N LEU A 327 -23.09 3.53 -5.41
CA LEU A 327 -23.62 4.26 -4.26
C LEU A 327 -24.18 5.63 -4.68
N ALA A 328 -23.50 6.37 -5.56
CA ALA A 328 -24.02 7.62 -6.11
C ALA A 328 -25.30 7.41 -6.94
N ARG A 329 -25.42 6.27 -7.65
CA ARG A 329 -26.65 5.87 -8.35
C ARG A 329 -27.77 5.59 -7.34
N GLY A 330 -27.49 4.86 -6.25
CA GLY A 330 -28.46 4.56 -5.20
C GLY A 330 -29.00 5.81 -4.50
N VAL A 331 -28.14 6.81 -4.28
CA VAL A 331 -28.57 8.12 -3.73
C VAL A 331 -29.48 8.86 -4.70
N ARG A 332 -29.18 8.82 -6.01
CA ARG A 332 -29.95 9.56 -7.04
C ARG A 332 -31.27 8.89 -7.40
N ASP A 333 -31.23 7.58 -7.63
CA ASP A 333 -32.34 6.82 -8.22
C ASP A 333 -33.15 6.02 -7.18
N GLY A 334 -32.65 5.94 -5.95
CA GLY A 334 -33.12 5.09 -4.85
C GLY A 334 -32.52 3.67 -4.90
N ASP A 335 -32.54 3.02 -3.74
CA ASP A 335 -32.06 1.63 -3.57
C ASP A 335 -33.03 0.87 -2.63
N PRO A 336 -34.28 0.64 -3.05
CA PRO A 336 -35.31 0.07 -2.19
C PRO A 336 -34.99 -1.33 -1.69
N ASP A 337 -34.23 -2.11 -2.47
CA ASP A 337 -33.85 -3.49 -2.13
C ASP A 337 -32.45 -3.59 -1.52
N GLY A 338 -31.72 -2.49 -1.38
CA GLY A 338 -30.35 -2.45 -0.86
C GLY A 338 -29.32 -3.11 -1.78
N ALA A 339 -29.66 -3.39 -3.03
CA ALA A 339 -28.81 -4.09 -3.98
C ALA A 339 -27.57 -3.27 -4.38
N LEU A 340 -27.73 -1.95 -4.55
CA LEU A 340 -26.63 -1.04 -4.90
C LEU A 340 -25.67 -0.88 -3.72
N LEU A 341 -26.19 -0.78 -2.50
CA LEU A 341 -25.37 -0.75 -1.28
C LEU A 341 -24.57 -2.07 -1.14
N ALA A 342 -25.21 -3.21 -1.36
CA ALA A 342 -24.56 -4.52 -1.32
C ALA A 342 -23.43 -4.63 -2.35
N ALA A 343 -23.68 -4.24 -3.60
CA ALA A 343 -22.67 -4.23 -4.67
C ALA A 343 -21.51 -3.27 -4.36
N GLY A 344 -21.80 -2.08 -3.83
CA GLY A 344 -20.78 -1.12 -3.38
C GLY A 344 -19.92 -1.67 -2.24
N THR A 345 -20.54 -2.31 -1.25
CA THR A 345 -19.86 -2.96 -0.13
C THR A 345 -18.95 -4.10 -0.63
N LEU A 346 -19.44 -4.92 -1.54
CA LEU A 346 -18.66 -6.01 -2.14
C LEU A 346 -17.46 -5.47 -2.93
N ALA A 347 -17.63 -4.38 -3.68
CA ALA A 347 -16.54 -3.74 -4.42
C ALA A 347 -15.46 -3.18 -3.49
N MET A 348 -15.86 -2.55 -2.38
CA MET A 348 -14.92 -2.04 -1.39
C MET A 348 -14.22 -3.18 -0.65
N THR A 349 -14.94 -4.26 -0.29
CA THR A 349 -14.37 -5.49 0.28
C THR A 349 -13.30 -6.06 -0.65
N GLY A 350 -13.62 -6.16 -1.95
CA GLY A 350 -12.66 -6.59 -2.97
C GLY A 350 -11.43 -5.69 -3.04
N THR A 351 -11.59 -4.38 -2.91
CA THR A 351 -10.49 -3.41 -2.88
C THR A 351 -9.56 -3.63 -1.69
N ILE A 352 -10.11 -3.70 -0.46
CA ILE A 352 -9.33 -3.89 0.77
C ILE A 352 -8.60 -5.24 0.71
N PHE A 353 -9.28 -6.30 0.29
CA PHE A 353 -8.68 -7.62 0.16
C PHE A 353 -7.61 -7.65 -0.95
N TYR A 354 -7.80 -6.91 -2.04
CA TYR A 354 -6.78 -6.77 -3.08
C TYR A 354 -5.52 -6.07 -2.59
N ILE A 355 -5.67 -5.00 -1.81
CA ILE A 355 -4.54 -4.31 -1.19
C ILE A 355 -3.78 -5.27 -0.25
N LEU A 356 -4.51 -6.01 0.60
CA LEU A 356 -3.96 -6.98 1.53
C LEU A 356 -3.11 -8.04 0.80
N HIS A 357 -3.68 -8.69 -0.22
CA HIS A 357 -2.98 -9.65 -1.05
C HIS A 357 -1.74 -9.04 -1.73
N HIS A 358 -1.92 -7.90 -2.38
CA HIS A 358 -0.90 -7.33 -3.26
C HIS A 358 0.34 -6.81 -2.51
N ILE A 359 0.19 -6.26 -1.29
CA ILE A 359 1.32 -5.78 -0.48
C ILE A 359 2.31 -6.92 -0.24
N VAL A 360 1.83 -8.06 0.25
CA VAL A 360 2.67 -9.22 0.59
C VAL A 360 3.30 -9.83 -0.66
N VAL A 361 2.50 -10.08 -1.68
CA VAL A 361 2.95 -10.72 -2.93
C VAL A 361 3.98 -9.87 -3.66
N LYS A 362 3.78 -8.56 -3.75
CA LYS A 362 4.74 -7.67 -4.42
C LYS A 362 6.04 -7.53 -3.66
N ALA A 363 5.99 -7.36 -2.35
CA ALA A 363 7.20 -7.35 -1.55
C ALA A 363 7.99 -8.64 -1.78
N ASN A 364 7.34 -9.80 -1.73
CA ASN A 364 7.99 -11.09 -1.93
C ASN A 364 8.60 -11.24 -3.34
N LEU A 365 7.89 -10.87 -4.40
CA LEU A 365 8.42 -10.94 -5.77
C LEU A 365 9.70 -10.12 -5.96
N PHE A 366 9.77 -8.93 -5.35
CA PHE A 366 10.99 -8.12 -5.39
C PHE A 366 12.13 -8.72 -4.56
N LEU A 367 11.83 -9.36 -3.42
CA LEU A 367 12.84 -10.10 -2.66
C LEU A 367 13.39 -11.29 -3.47
N VAL A 368 12.52 -12.07 -4.10
CA VAL A 368 12.93 -13.18 -4.98
C VAL A 368 13.74 -12.69 -6.18
N ALA A 369 13.30 -11.59 -6.82
CA ALA A 369 14.07 -10.97 -7.90
C ALA A 369 15.49 -10.57 -7.45
N GLY A 370 15.62 -10.11 -6.21
CA GLY A 370 16.91 -9.80 -5.61
C GLY A 370 17.80 -11.02 -5.40
N ILE A 371 17.22 -12.18 -5.03
CA ILE A 371 17.96 -13.44 -4.92
C ILE A 371 18.44 -13.88 -6.32
N ILE A 372 17.57 -13.80 -7.34
CA ILE A 372 17.94 -14.09 -8.74
C ILE A 372 19.12 -13.22 -9.18
N GLU A 373 19.00 -11.90 -9.01
CA GLU A 373 20.07 -10.97 -9.39
C GLU A 373 21.38 -11.23 -8.66
N ARG A 374 21.33 -11.61 -7.39
CA ARG A 374 22.52 -11.93 -6.62
C ARG A 374 23.19 -13.19 -7.10
N LEU A 375 22.44 -14.24 -7.42
CA LEU A 375 22.95 -15.52 -7.87
C LEU A 375 23.49 -15.46 -9.32
N CYS A 376 22.84 -14.70 -10.19
CA CYS A 376 23.17 -14.62 -11.62
C CYS A 376 23.98 -13.38 -12.00
N GLY A 377 24.21 -12.45 -11.07
CA GLY A 377 24.88 -11.17 -11.34
C GLY A 377 24.04 -10.17 -12.14
N THR A 378 22.87 -10.55 -12.65
CA THR A 378 21.99 -9.72 -13.48
C THR A 378 20.53 -10.11 -13.34
N GLY A 379 19.63 -9.15 -13.59
CA GLY A 379 18.18 -9.39 -13.72
C GLY A 379 17.69 -9.43 -15.17
N ASP A 380 18.59 -9.41 -16.15
CA ASP A 380 18.26 -9.47 -17.58
C ASP A 380 17.88 -10.91 -17.98
N LEU A 381 16.63 -11.12 -18.36
CA LEU A 381 16.08 -12.42 -18.73
C LEU A 381 16.80 -13.08 -19.91
N ALA A 382 17.43 -12.30 -20.80
CA ALA A 382 18.19 -12.84 -21.91
C ALA A 382 19.52 -13.49 -21.48
N LYS A 383 20.01 -13.18 -20.27
CA LYS A 383 21.33 -13.59 -19.76
C LYS A 383 21.27 -14.59 -18.62
N ILE A 384 20.07 -15.01 -18.19
CA ILE A 384 19.87 -15.92 -17.06
C ILE A 384 19.14 -17.18 -17.53
N GLY A 385 19.28 -18.28 -16.79
CA GLY A 385 18.61 -19.55 -17.07
C GLY A 385 19.00 -20.65 -16.09
N GLY A 386 18.35 -21.80 -16.17
CA GLY A 386 18.71 -23.01 -15.45
C GLY A 386 18.44 -23.02 -13.94
N LEU A 387 17.79 -21.98 -13.38
CA LEU A 387 17.58 -21.86 -11.95
C LEU A 387 16.68 -22.96 -11.38
N TYR A 388 15.81 -23.56 -12.18
CA TYR A 388 14.96 -24.69 -11.73
C TYR A 388 15.80 -25.88 -11.26
N ALA A 389 16.79 -26.29 -12.05
CA ALA A 389 17.69 -27.38 -11.71
C ALA A 389 18.73 -26.98 -10.64
N ALA A 390 19.29 -25.77 -10.75
CA ALA A 390 20.34 -25.30 -9.87
C ALA A 390 19.84 -24.93 -8.45
N ARG A 391 18.63 -24.41 -8.33
CA ARG A 391 18.06 -23.82 -7.10
C ARG A 391 16.55 -24.11 -6.96
N PRO A 392 16.10 -25.38 -6.78
CA PRO A 392 14.69 -25.74 -6.76
C PRO A 392 13.89 -25.00 -5.66
N GLY A 393 14.48 -24.72 -4.50
CA GLY A 393 13.84 -23.93 -3.45
C GLY A 393 13.50 -22.50 -3.88
N LEU A 394 14.35 -21.85 -4.70
CA LEU A 394 14.08 -20.53 -5.25
C LEU A 394 12.92 -20.58 -6.26
N SER A 395 12.82 -21.68 -7.02
CA SER A 395 11.73 -21.91 -7.95
C SER A 395 10.38 -21.92 -7.26
N VAL A 396 10.26 -22.61 -6.13
CA VAL A 396 9.05 -22.63 -5.31
C VAL A 396 8.75 -21.24 -4.75
N LEU A 397 9.75 -20.55 -4.20
CA LEU A 397 9.60 -19.19 -3.65
C LEU A 397 9.17 -18.17 -4.71
N PHE A 398 9.53 -18.36 -5.98
CA PHE A 398 9.05 -17.53 -7.10
C PHE A 398 7.61 -17.90 -7.49
N LEU A 399 7.29 -19.19 -7.63
CA LEU A 399 5.98 -19.64 -8.11
C LEU A 399 4.83 -19.21 -7.21
N ILE A 400 5.00 -19.27 -5.88
CA ILE A 400 3.95 -18.89 -4.92
C ILE A 400 3.46 -17.45 -5.17
N PRO A 401 4.28 -16.40 -5.08
CA PRO A 401 3.82 -15.05 -5.31
C PRO A 401 3.51 -14.77 -6.79
N ALA A 402 4.15 -15.41 -7.75
CA ALA A 402 3.89 -15.24 -9.17
C ALA A 402 2.51 -15.77 -9.57
N PHE A 403 2.16 -16.97 -9.14
CA PHE A 403 0.85 -17.56 -9.39
C PHE A 403 -0.25 -16.84 -8.61
N SER A 404 0.05 -16.39 -7.40
CA SER A 404 -0.87 -15.55 -6.64
C SER A 404 -1.16 -14.25 -7.37
N LEU A 405 -0.14 -13.55 -7.89
CA LEU A 405 -0.34 -12.32 -8.68
C LEU A 405 -1.15 -12.56 -9.97
N ALA A 406 -0.91 -13.68 -10.64
CA ALA A 406 -1.65 -14.08 -11.84
C ALA A 406 -3.13 -14.37 -11.53
N GLY A 407 -3.45 -14.80 -10.30
CA GLY A 407 -4.80 -15.17 -9.90
C GLY A 407 -5.11 -16.67 -10.08
N ILE A 408 -4.12 -17.53 -9.87
CA ILE A 408 -4.32 -18.99 -9.87
C ILE A 408 -5.12 -19.40 -8.62
N PRO A 409 -6.13 -20.28 -8.77
CA PRO A 409 -6.95 -20.76 -7.65
C PRO A 409 -6.14 -21.25 -6.45
N VAL A 410 -6.76 -21.24 -5.26
CA VAL A 410 -6.18 -21.57 -3.95
C VAL A 410 -5.31 -20.46 -3.37
N LEU A 411 -4.65 -19.63 -4.19
CA LEU A 411 -3.80 -18.52 -3.72
C LEU A 411 -4.61 -17.24 -3.52
N SER A 412 -4.05 -16.33 -2.71
CA SER A 412 -4.73 -15.10 -2.28
C SER A 412 -5.21 -14.20 -3.43
N GLY A 413 -4.46 -14.14 -4.55
CA GLY A 413 -4.79 -13.30 -5.70
C GLY A 413 -6.00 -13.77 -6.51
N PHE A 414 -6.32 -15.06 -6.50
CA PHE A 414 -7.55 -15.55 -7.10
C PHE A 414 -8.78 -14.96 -6.39
N TRP A 415 -8.83 -15.09 -5.08
CA TRP A 415 -9.95 -14.60 -4.28
C TRP A 415 -10.15 -13.10 -4.38
N SER A 416 -9.06 -12.32 -4.37
CA SER A 416 -9.15 -10.86 -4.49
C SER A 416 -9.72 -10.42 -5.85
N LYS A 417 -9.28 -11.05 -6.95
CA LYS A 417 -9.83 -10.81 -8.29
C LYS A 417 -11.26 -11.30 -8.43
N PHE A 418 -11.57 -12.46 -7.87
CA PHE A 418 -12.91 -13.03 -7.91
C PHE A 418 -13.95 -12.11 -7.26
N VAL A 419 -13.66 -11.59 -6.06
CA VAL A 419 -14.56 -10.64 -5.38
C VAL A 419 -14.76 -9.37 -6.18
N LEU A 420 -13.69 -8.79 -6.77
CA LEU A 420 -13.80 -7.59 -7.61
C LEU A 420 -14.58 -7.83 -8.91
N VAL A 421 -14.37 -8.97 -9.57
CA VAL A 421 -15.11 -9.35 -10.77
C VAL A 421 -16.59 -9.53 -10.45
N ARG A 422 -16.89 -10.25 -9.36
CA ARG A 422 -18.25 -10.44 -8.89
C ARG A 422 -18.94 -9.09 -8.61
N ALA A 423 -18.27 -8.21 -7.87
CA ALA A 423 -18.79 -6.86 -7.59
C ALA A 423 -19.03 -6.05 -8.87
N GLY A 424 -18.12 -6.15 -9.85
CA GLY A 424 -18.29 -5.48 -11.14
C GLY A 424 -19.44 -6.03 -11.98
N LEU A 425 -19.74 -7.31 -11.89
CA LEU A 425 -20.91 -7.93 -12.54
C LEU A 425 -22.21 -7.50 -11.85
N GLU A 426 -22.27 -7.53 -10.53
CA GLU A 426 -23.42 -7.07 -9.75
C GLU A 426 -23.69 -5.56 -9.93
N ALA A 427 -22.63 -4.77 -10.17
CA ALA A 427 -22.72 -3.34 -10.49
C ALA A 427 -23.02 -3.03 -11.97
N GLU A 428 -23.16 -4.04 -12.84
CA GLU A 428 -23.32 -3.92 -14.29
C GLU A 428 -22.14 -3.19 -14.99
N ALA A 429 -20.98 -3.13 -14.35
CA ALA A 429 -19.78 -2.49 -14.87
C ALA A 429 -18.97 -3.42 -15.80
N TYR A 430 -19.62 -3.98 -16.82
CA TYR A 430 -19.08 -5.06 -17.67
C TYR A 430 -17.78 -4.70 -18.39
N TRP A 431 -17.64 -3.46 -18.82
CA TRP A 431 -16.44 -3.03 -19.56
C TRP A 431 -15.18 -3.13 -18.71
N ILE A 432 -15.23 -2.71 -17.44
CA ILE A 432 -14.06 -2.76 -16.56
C ILE A 432 -13.78 -4.19 -16.10
N VAL A 433 -14.80 -5.03 -15.97
CA VAL A 433 -14.65 -6.47 -15.73
C VAL A 433 -13.92 -7.13 -16.90
N ALA A 434 -14.33 -6.86 -18.14
CA ALA A 434 -13.65 -7.40 -19.33
C ALA A 434 -12.19 -6.95 -19.40
N VAL A 435 -11.90 -5.67 -19.11
CA VAL A 435 -10.53 -5.15 -19.01
C VAL A 435 -9.75 -5.91 -17.94
N SER A 436 -10.31 -6.09 -16.75
CA SER A 436 -9.64 -6.76 -15.63
C SER A 436 -9.29 -8.23 -15.95
N LEU A 437 -10.17 -8.95 -16.62
CA LEU A 437 -9.93 -10.33 -17.04
C LEU A 437 -8.83 -10.41 -18.12
N GLY A 438 -8.87 -9.55 -19.14
CA GLY A 438 -7.82 -9.46 -20.15
C GLY A 438 -6.45 -9.13 -19.55
N VAL A 439 -6.39 -8.18 -18.63
CA VAL A 439 -5.18 -7.80 -17.89
C VAL A 439 -4.69 -8.94 -17.00
N SER A 440 -5.58 -9.74 -16.44
CA SER A 440 -5.21 -10.94 -15.64
C SER A 440 -4.49 -11.98 -16.50
N LEU A 441 -4.95 -12.23 -17.73
CA LEU A 441 -4.28 -13.12 -18.69
C LEU A 441 -2.89 -12.60 -19.08
N MET A 442 -2.76 -11.31 -19.33
CA MET A 442 -1.47 -10.68 -19.62
C MET A 442 -0.52 -10.69 -18.41
N THR A 443 -1.06 -10.64 -17.18
CA THR A 443 -0.28 -10.82 -15.95
C THR A 443 0.28 -12.23 -15.87
N LEU A 444 -0.55 -13.23 -16.15
CA LEU A 444 -0.12 -14.64 -16.22
C LEU A 444 0.99 -14.81 -17.27
N TYR A 445 0.82 -14.26 -18.47
CA TYR A 445 1.86 -14.27 -19.51
C TYR A 445 3.20 -13.71 -19.02
N SER A 446 3.18 -12.56 -18.33
CA SER A 446 4.39 -11.94 -17.81
C SER A 446 5.09 -12.80 -16.73
N MET A 447 4.32 -13.44 -15.85
CA MET A 447 4.88 -14.31 -14.81
C MET A 447 5.44 -15.61 -15.42
N VAL A 448 4.74 -16.21 -16.39
CA VAL A 448 5.22 -17.35 -17.15
C VAL A 448 6.47 -16.99 -17.96
N LYS A 449 6.55 -15.78 -18.53
CA LYS A 449 7.75 -15.29 -19.22
C LYS A 449 8.97 -15.29 -18.28
N ILE A 450 8.85 -14.72 -17.07
CA ILE A 450 9.94 -14.76 -16.09
C ILE A 450 10.31 -16.22 -15.77
N TRP A 451 9.32 -17.09 -15.53
CA TRP A 451 9.54 -18.50 -15.26
C TRP A 451 10.31 -19.19 -16.38
N MET A 452 9.86 -19.03 -17.64
CA MET A 452 10.46 -19.66 -18.80
C MET A 452 11.93 -19.26 -18.98
N TYR A 453 12.23 -17.97 -18.85
CA TYR A 453 13.58 -17.47 -19.10
C TYR A 453 14.53 -17.72 -17.92
N ALA A 454 14.12 -17.45 -16.69
CA ALA A 454 15.01 -17.55 -15.53
C ALA A 454 15.15 -18.98 -15.01
N PHE A 455 14.07 -19.76 -15.02
CA PHE A 455 14.05 -21.05 -14.33
C PHE A 455 14.10 -22.26 -15.30
N TRP A 456 13.37 -22.24 -16.38
CA TRP A 456 13.19 -23.41 -17.25
C TRP A 456 14.22 -23.51 -18.36
N LYS A 457 14.46 -22.44 -19.12
CA LYS A 457 15.47 -22.45 -20.19
C LYS A 457 16.86 -22.78 -19.64
N PRO A 458 17.70 -23.51 -20.40
CA PRO A 458 19.09 -23.71 -20.02
C PRO A 458 19.83 -22.39 -19.91
N LEU A 459 20.92 -22.40 -19.16
CA LEU A 459 21.80 -21.24 -19.05
C LEU A 459 22.36 -20.90 -20.46
N PRO A 460 22.28 -19.63 -20.91
CA PRO A 460 22.84 -19.22 -22.19
C PRO A 460 24.35 -19.50 -22.27
N GLU A 461 24.85 -19.82 -23.48
CA GLU A 461 26.29 -20.03 -23.70
C GLU A 461 27.09 -18.80 -23.27
N GLY A 462 28.17 -19.01 -22.50
CA GLY A 462 29.01 -17.94 -21.97
C GLY A 462 28.47 -17.18 -20.75
N ALA A 463 27.26 -17.47 -20.29
CA ALA A 463 26.75 -16.89 -19.04
C ALA A 463 27.37 -17.61 -17.81
N PRO A 464 27.77 -16.86 -16.76
CA PRO A 464 28.32 -17.48 -15.56
C PRO A 464 27.23 -18.33 -14.86
N PRO A 465 27.58 -19.54 -14.36
CA PRO A 465 26.64 -20.34 -13.56
C PRO A 465 26.29 -19.62 -12.27
N PRO A 466 25.11 -19.90 -11.66
CA PRO A 466 24.75 -19.36 -10.36
C PRO A 466 25.83 -19.69 -9.33
N ASP A 467 26.36 -18.66 -8.64
CA ASP A 467 27.50 -18.79 -7.75
C ASP A 467 27.17 -19.62 -6.50
N PRO A 468 27.79 -20.83 -6.31
CA PRO A 468 27.56 -21.66 -5.14
C PRO A 468 28.23 -21.12 -3.87
N ALA A 469 29.28 -20.29 -3.99
CA ALA A 469 30.00 -19.73 -2.84
C ALA A 469 29.15 -18.78 -1.98
N LEU A 470 28.05 -18.24 -2.53
CA LEU A 470 27.13 -17.36 -1.81
C LEU A 470 26.35 -18.06 -0.68
N ASP A 471 26.36 -19.40 -0.62
CA ASP A 471 25.67 -20.15 0.44
C ASP A 471 26.43 -20.20 1.77
N THR A 472 27.75 -19.92 1.75
CA THR A 472 28.65 -20.13 2.89
C THR A 472 29.24 -18.85 3.48
N CYS A 473 29.11 -17.70 2.82
CA CYS A 473 29.73 -16.43 3.25
C CYS A 473 28.94 -15.70 4.35
N VAL A 474 29.64 -14.82 5.09
CA VAL A 474 29.02 -13.81 5.96
C VAL A 474 28.10 -12.92 5.11
N GLY A 475 26.79 -12.86 5.45
CA GLY A 475 25.77 -12.31 4.57
C GLY A 475 25.15 -13.38 3.67
N SER A 476 25.05 -14.61 4.18
CA SER A 476 24.49 -15.77 3.50
C SER A 476 23.15 -15.50 2.84
N VAL A 477 22.98 -16.00 1.63
CA VAL A 477 21.70 -16.07 0.90
C VAL A 477 20.58 -16.68 1.75
N ARG A 478 20.91 -17.47 2.78
CA ARG A 478 19.94 -18.09 3.71
C ARG A 478 19.00 -17.08 4.36
N TRP A 479 19.50 -15.90 4.77
CA TRP A 479 18.65 -14.85 5.33
C TRP A 479 17.70 -14.26 4.28
N GLN A 480 18.14 -14.17 3.03
CA GLN A 480 17.30 -13.73 1.93
C GLN A 480 16.18 -14.74 1.63
N TYR A 481 16.51 -16.03 1.62
CA TYR A 481 15.51 -17.11 1.51
C TYR A 481 14.53 -17.08 2.69
N ALA A 482 15.02 -16.92 3.91
CA ALA A 482 14.16 -16.87 5.11
C ALA A 482 13.16 -15.72 5.05
N GLY A 483 13.59 -14.49 4.71
CA GLY A 483 12.70 -13.34 4.58
C GLY A 483 11.66 -13.53 3.46
N SER A 484 12.08 -14.08 2.32
CA SER A 484 11.16 -14.40 1.22
C SER A 484 10.19 -15.52 1.58
N ALA A 485 10.66 -16.60 2.24
CA ALA A 485 9.83 -17.71 2.67
C ALA A 485 8.75 -17.26 3.67
N MET A 486 9.09 -16.35 4.58
CA MET A 486 8.12 -15.78 5.53
C MET A 486 6.96 -15.10 4.79
N LEU A 487 7.24 -14.26 3.80
CA LEU A 487 6.18 -13.62 2.99
C LEU A 487 5.42 -14.63 2.10
N ALA A 488 6.08 -15.68 1.61
CA ALA A 488 5.43 -16.76 0.88
C ALA A 488 4.44 -17.53 1.76
N CYS A 489 4.83 -17.85 3.01
CA CYS A 489 3.94 -18.48 3.99
C CYS A 489 2.70 -17.61 4.28
N VAL A 490 2.88 -16.29 4.43
CA VAL A 490 1.76 -15.36 4.60
C VAL A 490 0.86 -15.36 3.36
N THR A 491 1.43 -15.38 2.15
CA THR A 491 0.65 -15.45 0.89
C THR A 491 -0.21 -16.72 0.84
N ILE A 492 0.34 -17.88 1.22
CA ILE A 492 -0.38 -19.15 1.30
C ILE A 492 -1.47 -19.10 2.38
N ALA A 493 -1.13 -18.58 3.57
CA ALA A 493 -2.08 -18.45 4.67
C ALA A 493 -3.31 -17.60 4.29
N ILE A 494 -3.10 -16.45 3.63
CA ILE A 494 -4.18 -15.60 3.13
C ILE A 494 -5.05 -16.36 2.11
N GLY A 495 -4.43 -17.17 1.24
CA GLY A 495 -5.14 -17.96 0.24
C GLY A 495 -6.00 -19.07 0.84
N LEU A 496 -5.44 -19.82 1.78
CA LEU A 496 -6.13 -20.95 2.45
C LEU A 496 -7.20 -20.45 3.44
N LEU A 497 -6.96 -19.31 4.09
CA LEU A 497 -7.88 -18.68 5.03
C LEU A 497 -8.66 -17.52 4.38
N ALA A 498 -8.91 -17.60 3.07
CA ALA A 498 -9.52 -16.51 2.31
C ALA A 498 -10.87 -16.05 2.87
N GLY A 499 -11.70 -16.97 3.39
CA GLY A 499 -12.97 -16.61 4.01
C GLY A 499 -12.81 -15.69 5.22
N HIS A 500 -11.82 -15.96 6.09
CA HIS A 500 -11.52 -15.08 7.22
C HIS A 500 -10.97 -13.71 6.76
N ALA A 501 -10.08 -13.72 5.77
CA ALA A 501 -9.49 -12.49 5.24
C ALA A 501 -10.54 -11.61 4.51
N ILE A 502 -11.51 -12.23 3.81
CA ILE A 502 -12.66 -11.54 3.22
C ILE A 502 -13.56 -10.97 4.34
N GLY A 503 -13.88 -11.73 5.38
CA GLY A 503 -14.66 -11.24 6.51
C GLY A 503 -14.03 -10.04 7.22
N LEU A 504 -12.69 -10.02 7.39
CA LEU A 504 -11.98 -8.85 7.89
C LEU A 504 -12.11 -7.64 6.94
N ALA A 505 -12.04 -7.86 5.64
CA ALA A 505 -12.23 -6.82 4.64
C ALA A 505 -13.68 -6.32 4.58
N GLU A 506 -14.69 -7.18 4.82
CA GLU A 506 -16.10 -6.81 4.90
C GLU A 506 -16.37 -5.87 6.08
N VAL A 507 -15.83 -6.17 7.26
CA VAL A 507 -15.92 -5.27 8.42
C VAL A 507 -15.29 -3.91 8.09
N GLY A 508 -14.09 -3.90 7.48
CA GLY A 508 -13.44 -2.67 7.06
C GLY A 508 -14.23 -1.89 6.00
N SER A 509 -14.83 -2.60 5.05
CA SER A 509 -15.68 -2.02 4.01
C SER A 509 -16.93 -1.35 4.60
N ALA A 510 -17.61 -2.02 5.51
CA ALA A 510 -18.77 -1.48 6.18
C ALA A 510 -18.43 -0.20 6.96
N GLN A 511 -17.31 -0.18 7.68
CA GLN A 511 -16.85 1.01 8.43
C GLN A 511 -16.47 2.18 7.51
N ILE A 512 -15.86 1.92 6.35
CA ILE A 512 -15.48 2.95 5.38
C ILE A 512 -16.73 3.56 4.72
N LEU A 513 -17.72 2.74 4.36
CA LEU A 513 -18.90 3.18 3.65
C LEU A 513 -19.99 3.74 4.57
N SER A 514 -19.96 3.39 5.86
CA SER A 514 -20.84 3.92 6.90
C SER A 514 -19.99 4.54 8.03
N PRO A 515 -19.49 5.76 7.82
CA PRO A 515 -18.45 6.34 8.67
C PRO A 515 -18.93 6.85 10.02
N SER A 516 -20.17 6.62 10.44
CA SER A 516 -20.72 7.10 11.72
C SER A 516 -19.88 6.66 12.92
N ALA A 517 -19.59 5.37 13.05
CA ALA A 517 -18.76 4.86 14.15
C ALA A 517 -17.35 5.47 14.17
N TYR A 518 -16.76 5.70 13.00
CA TYR A 518 -15.48 6.38 12.89
C TYR A 518 -15.60 7.86 13.30
N ALA A 519 -16.64 8.55 12.84
CA ALA A 519 -16.86 9.96 13.14
C ALA A 519 -17.18 10.15 14.63
N ASP A 520 -18.03 9.32 15.22
CA ASP A 520 -18.40 9.39 16.64
C ASP A 520 -17.18 9.15 17.55
N ALA A 521 -16.36 8.15 17.21
CA ALA A 521 -15.12 7.88 17.94
C ALA A 521 -14.12 9.06 17.82
N LEU A 522 -13.96 9.62 16.62
CA LEU A 522 -13.02 10.71 16.37
C LEU A 522 -13.47 12.02 17.02
N LEU A 523 -14.75 12.35 16.94
CA LEU A 523 -15.33 13.58 17.49
C LEU A 523 -15.74 13.46 18.97
N ASN A 524 -15.55 12.29 19.59
CA ASN A 524 -15.90 12.01 20.99
C ASN A 524 -17.40 12.16 21.28
N ARG A 525 -18.25 11.74 20.36
CA ARG A 525 -19.70 11.70 20.58
C ARG A 525 -20.05 10.42 21.32
N VAL A 526 -20.90 10.55 22.32
CA VAL A 526 -21.49 9.42 23.02
C VAL A 526 -22.96 9.36 22.56
N ASP A 527 -23.33 8.27 21.91
CA ASP A 527 -24.70 7.89 21.53
C ASP A 527 -25.68 9.07 21.29
N GLY A 528 -25.46 9.79 20.16
CA GLY A 528 -26.41 10.80 19.66
C GLY A 528 -26.44 12.15 20.38
N LEU A 529 -25.57 12.39 21.34
CA LEU A 529 -25.41 13.70 21.99
C LEU A 529 -24.34 14.52 21.24
N PRO A 530 -24.59 15.84 20.96
CA PRO A 530 -23.58 16.70 20.37
C PRO A 530 -22.36 16.81 21.29
N ALA A 531 -21.16 16.89 20.69
CA ALA A 531 -19.92 17.00 21.46
C ALA A 531 -19.97 18.18 22.44
N PRO A 532 -19.49 18.01 23.70
CA PRO A 532 -19.37 19.14 24.62
C PRO A 532 -18.41 20.18 24.00
N GLY A 533 -18.90 21.37 23.71
CA GLY A 533 -18.16 22.48 23.09
C GLY A 533 -18.48 22.77 21.63
N SER A 534 -19.52 22.16 21.03
CA SER A 534 -19.99 22.48 19.66
C SER A 534 -20.81 23.79 19.56
N GLU A 535 -20.75 24.64 20.58
CA GLU A 535 -21.21 26.03 20.40
C GLU A 535 -20.32 26.72 19.38
N VAL A 536 -20.93 27.12 18.30
CA VAL A 536 -20.37 27.86 17.19
C VAL A 536 -19.59 29.06 17.72
N ILE A 537 -18.26 29.01 17.65
CA ILE A 537 -17.50 30.25 17.64
C ILE A 537 -17.81 30.89 16.30
N THR A 538 -18.87 31.70 16.26
CA THR A 538 -19.10 32.65 15.19
C THR A 538 -17.96 33.67 15.23
N PRO A 539 -17.37 34.05 14.08
CA PRO A 539 -16.27 34.99 14.00
C PRO A 539 -16.63 36.37 14.50
#